data_8fb3fac771e21036401abdb4e6a7df8e
#
_entry.id   8fb3fac771e21036401abdb4e6a7df8e
#
_cell.length_a   1.000
_cell.length_b   1.000
_cell.length_c   1.000
_cell.angle_alpha   90.00
_cell.angle_beta   90.00
_cell.angle_gamma   90.00
#
_symmetry.space_group_name_H-M   'P 1'
#
loop_
_entity.id
_entity.type
_entity.pdbx_description
1 polymer ?
#
loop_
_entity_poly.entity_id
_entity_poly.type
_entity_poly.pdbx_seq_one_letter_code
_entity_poly.pdbx_strand_id
1 'polypeptide(L)'
;MTDADVETSSAAYARRFEGSVGRWFLDVQARTTLELLRPRPGTSVLDVGGGHAQLTGPLVEAGCDVTVYGSADGCSERVQDWVRSGRARFRSGPLLQAPWPDRSFDAALAFRLLPHVDRWRDLVKELCRLARHVVIVDYPTARSANAVSGALFGVKKGIEGDTRPFRVFRDAEVEEAFAAAGYVPTARRPQFLLPMALHRGLRLASLSRALEATAHVAGLTRAWGSPVILRAERRG
;
A
#
# COMPACT_ATOMS: atom_id res chain seq x y z
N MET A 1 -7.84 -13.36 13.30
CA MET A 1 -6.41 -13.03 13.08
C MET A 1 -6.36 -11.74 12.30
N THR A 2 -6.08 -10.65 12.99
CA THR A 2 -6.43 -9.30 12.54
C THR A 2 -5.28 -8.31 12.68
N ASP A 3 -4.06 -8.79 12.92
CA ASP A 3 -2.93 -7.95 13.35
C ASP A 3 -1.91 -7.73 12.23
N ALA A 4 -2.34 -7.85 10.97
CA ALA A 4 -1.45 -7.73 9.81
C ALA A 4 -0.81 -6.34 9.71
N ASP A 5 -1.50 -5.31 10.20
CA ASP A 5 -1.05 -3.91 10.19
C ASP A 5 -0.31 -3.48 11.47
N VAL A 6 -0.35 -4.24 12.56
CA VAL A 6 0.34 -3.88 13.81
C VAL A 6 1.84 -3.76 13.60
N GLU A 7 2.47 -4.72 12.89
CA GLU A 7 3.90 -4.63 12.61
C GLU A 7 4.22 -3.51 11.63
N THR A 8 3.43 -3.35 10.56
CA THR A 8 3.67 -2.29 9.57
C THR A 8 3.51 -0.90 10.17
N SER A 9 2.74 -0.77 11.24
CA SER A 9 2.58 0.47 12.02
C SER A 9 3.71 0.71 13.02
N SER A 10 4.58 -0.29 13.27
CA SER A 10 5.63 -0.19 14.29
C SER A 10 6.80 0.70 13.89
N ALA A 11 7.48 1.26 14.90
CA ALA A 11 8.73 2.00 14.70
C ALA A 11 9.84 1.13 14.07
N ALA A 12 9.87 -0.18 14.38
CA ALA A 12 10.82 -1.13 13.80
C ALA A 12 10.60 -1.28 12.29
N TYR A 13 9.35 -1.31 11.84
CA TYR A 13 9.04 -1.34 10.41
C TYR A 13 9.41 -0.02 9.72
N ALA A 14 9.14 1.11 10.36
CA ALA A 14 9.46 2.42 9.82
C ALA A 14 10.95 2.62 9.55
N ARG A 15 11.83 2.05 10.40
CA ARG A 15 13.30 2.08 10.19
C ARG A 15 13.72 1.48 8.86
N ARG A 16 12.90 0.62 8.25
CA ARG A 16 13.16 0.07 6.90
C ARG A 16 13.14 1.16 5.81
N PHE A 17 12.58 2.32 6.09
CA PHE A 17 12.44 3.45 5.18
C PHE A 17 13.24 4.68 5.62
N GLU A 18 14.16 4.52 6.57
CA GLU A 18 15.09 5.58 6.95
C GLU A 18 16.13 5.84 5.86
N GLY A 19 16.74 7.02 5.93
CA GLY A 19 17.75 7.47 4.96
C GLY A 19 17.13 7.97 3.64
N SER A 20 17.99 8.43 2.74
CA SER A 20 17.56 9.09 1.48
C SER A 20 16.85 8.14 0.52
N VAL A 21 17.30 6.89 0.48
CA VAL A 21 16.70 5.86 -0.40
C VAL A 21 15.30 5.48 0.10
N GLY A 22 15.14 5.23 1.41
CA GLY A 22 13.84 4.87 1.98
C GLY A 22 12.81 5.98 1.80
N ARG A 23 13.18 7.23 2.09
CA ARG A 23 12.31 8.40 1.84
C ARG A 23 11.92 8.50 0.38
N TRP A 24 12.86 8.34 -0.56
CA TRP A 24 12.55 8.34 -1.98
C TRP A 24 11.51 7.27 -2.38
N PHE A 25 11.59 6.07 -1.83
CA PHE A 25 10.57 5.03 -2.06
C PHE A 25 9.18 5.49 -1.61
N LEU A 26 9.10 6.08 -0.40
CA LEU A 26 7.83 6.59 0.14
C LEU A 26 7.29 7.74 -0.73
N ASP A 27 8.15 8.66 -1.17
CA ASP A 27 7.78 9.80 -2.02
C ASP A 27 7.24 9.34 -3.38
N VAL A 28 7.85 8.30 -3.99
CA VAL A 28 7.37 7.74 -5.25
C VAL A 28 5.98 7.12 -5.08
N GLN A 29 5.79 6.32 -4.03
CA GLN A 29 4.48 5.72 -3.74
C GLN A 29 3.41 6.78 -3.45
N ALA A 30 3.72 7.78 -2.63
CA ALA A 30 2.79 8.85 -2.30
C ALA A 30 2.36 9.64 -3.55
N ARG A 31 3.32 10.07 -4.37
CA ARG A 31 3.02 10.78 -5.64
C ARG A 31 2.16 9.94 -6.57
N THR A 32 2.54 8.68 -6.79
CA THR A 32 1.75 7.78 -7.65
C THR A 32 0.34 7.59 -7.11
N THR A 33 0.18 7.49 -5.79
CA THR A 33 -1.13 7.36 -5.15
C THR A 33 -1.98 8.61 -5.39
N LEU A 34 -1.42 9.81 -5.20
CA LEU A 34 -2.13 11.07 -5.44
C LEU A 34 -2.47 11.25 -6.94
N GLU A 35 -1.58 10.89 -7.85
CA GLU A 35 -1.83 10.91 -9.30
C GLU A 35 -2.98 9.96 -9.70
N LEU A 36 -3.08 8.81 -9.04
CA LEU A 36 -4.15 7.85 -9.27
C LEU A 36 -5.44 8.25 -8.59
N LEU A 37 -5.38 8.79 -7.38
CA LEU A 37 -6.55 9.22 -6.62
C LEU A 37 -7.19 10.47 -7.23
N ARG A 38 -6.38 11.44 -7.69
CA ARG A 38 -6.82 12.74 -8.20
C ARG A 38 -7.79 13.44 -7.24
N PRO A 39 -7.39 13.63 -5.97
CA PRO A 39 -8.31 14.13 -4.96
C PRO A 39 -8.67 15.59 -5.23
N ARG A 40 -9.86 15.98 -4.79
CA ARG A 40 -10.27 17.39 -4.65
C ARG A 40 -10.26 17.75 -3.17
N PRO A 41 -10.13 19.02 -2.81
CA PRO A 41 -10.30 19.44 -1.43
C PRO A 41 -11.61 18.89 -0.84
N GLY A 42 -11.52 18.27 0.35
CA GLY A 42 -12.66 17.62 1.00
C GLY A 42 -12.94 16.18 0.53
N THR A 43 -12.14 15.59 -0.39
CA THR A 43 -12.28 14.17 -0.73
C THR A 43 -12.10 13.32 0.52
N SER A 44 -13.12 12.54 0.88
CA SER A 44 -13.07 11.64 2.04
C SER A 44 -12.33 10.36 1.72
N VAL A 45 -11.26 10.07 2.47
CA VAL A 45 -10.36 8.93 2.25
C VAL A 45 -10.27 8.08 3.50
N LEU A 46 -10.52 6.77 3.34
CA LEU A 46 -10.24 5.77 4.36
C LEU A 46 -8.91 5.05 4.02
N ASP A 47 -7.92 5.15 4.90
CA ASP A 47 -6.63 4.45 4.79
C ASP A 47 -6.62 3.24 5.74
N VAL A 48 -6.93 2.05 5.19
CA VAL A 48 -7.04 0.80 5.94
C VAL A 48 -5.66 0.16 6.12
N GLY A 49 -5.28 -0.06 7.38
CA GLY A 49 -3.92 -0.46 7.74
C GLY A 49 -2.90 0.68 7.63
N GLY A 50 -3.37 1.93 7.52
CA GLY A 50 -2.55 3.12 7.29
C GLY A 50 -1.72 3.60 8.48
N GLY A 51 -1.69 2.87 9.59
CA GLY A 51 -0.93 3.22 10.81
C GLY A 51 0.58 3.40 10.60
N HIS A 52 1.14 2.93 9.48
CA HIS A 52 2.52 3.23 9.08
C HIS A 52 2.74 4.72 8.71
N ALA A 53 1.67 5.53 8.61
CA ALA A 53 1.67 6.98 8.35
C ALA A 53 2.25 7.43 6.99
N GLN A 54 2.44 6.52 6.05
CA GLN A 54 3.09 6.82 4.76
C GLN A 54 2.27 7.80 3.91
N LEU A 55 0.94 7.62 3.89
CA LEU A 55 0.05 8.40 3.03
C LEU A 55 -0.69 9.51 3.79
N THR A 56 -0.76 9.43 5.12
CA THR A 56 -1.53 10.39 5.94
C THR A 56 -1.12 11.83 5.67
N GLY A 57 0.19 12.14 5.76
CA GLY A 57 0.70 13.49 5.48
C GLY A 57 0.38 13.97 4.06
N PRO A 58 0.81 13.23 3.00
CA PRO A 58 0.51 13.59 1.61
C PRO A 58 -0.98 13.78 1.30
N LEU A 59 -1.86 12.96 1.86
CA LEU A 59 -3.31 13.08 1.68
C LEU A 59 -3.87 14.32 2.38
N VAL A 60 -3.44 14.59 3.60
CA VAL A 60 -3.83 15.80 4.35
C VAL A 60 -3.35 17.07 3.65
N GLU A 61 -2.12 17.07 3.12
CA GLU A 61 -1.56 18.20 2.35
C GLU A 61 -2.30 18.42 1.03
N ALA A 62 -2.82 17.34 0.43
CA ALA A 62 -3.69 17.43 -0.75
C ALA A 62 -5.13 17.88 -0.43
N GLY A 63 -5.45 18.20 0.83
CA GLY A 63 -6.74 18.68 1.27
C GLY A 63 -7.81 17.59 1.45
N CYS A 64 -7.41 16.33 1.57
CA CYS A 64 -8.32 15.21 1.83
C CYS A 64 -8.81 15.21 3.30
N ASP A 65 -10.03 14.73 3.49
CA ASP A 65 -10.58 14.36 4.80
C ASP A 65 -10.17 12.91 5.12
N VAL A 66 -9.08 12.75 5.88
CA VAL A 66 -8.42 11.47 6.07
C VAL A 66 -8.90 10.78 7.35
N THR A 67 -9.35 9.54 7.20
CA THR A 67 -9.57 8.61 8.31
C THR A 67 -8.63 7.42 8.17
N VAL A 68 -7.78 7.19 9.17
CA VAL A 68 -6.92 6.00 9.25
C VAL A 68 -7.64 4.93 10.06
N TYR A 69 -7.67 3.70 9.55
CA TYR A 69 -8.29 2.57 10.22
C TYR A 69 -7.30 1.45 10.45
N GLY A 70 -7.09 1.08 11.70
CA GLY A 70 -6.16 0.04 12.13
C GLY A 70 -6.84 -1.10 12.86
N SER A 71 -6.17 -2.27 12.97
CA SER A 71 -6.70 -3.42 13.70
C SER A 71 -6.68 -3.23 15.24
N ALA A 72 -5.81 -2.36 15.75
CA ALA A 72 -5.62 -2.08 17.15
C ALA A 72 -5.30 -0.60 17.41
N ASP A 73 -5.54 -0.14 18.64
CA ASP A 73 -5.27 1.26 19.03
C ASP A 73 -3.80 1.66 18.89
N GLY A 74 -2.87 0.72 19.13
CA GLY A 74 -1.44 0.93 18.93
C GLY A 74 -1.03 1.30 17.50
N CYS A 75 -1.86 0.97 16.49
CA CYS A 75 -1.64 1.41 15.12
C CYS A 75 -1.77 2.93 14.93
N SER A 76 -2.26 3.66 15.94
CA SER A 76 -2.39 5.13 15.89
C SER A 76 -1.08 5.88 16.17
N GLU A 77 -0.07 5.25 16.77
CA GLU A 77 1.11 5.94 17.29
C GLU A 77 1.76 6.90 16.29
N ARG A 78 1.92 6.46 15.05
CA ARG A 78 2.62 7.23 14.02
C ARG A 78 1.76 8.30 13.34
N VAL A 79 0.44 8.24 13.51
CA VAL A 79 -0.51 9.22 12.97
C VAL A 79 -1.03 10.21 14.01
N GLN A 80 -0.60 10.06 15.26
CA GLN A 80 -1.13 10.83 16.39
C GLN A 80 -1.03 12.35 16.23
N ASP A 81 0.04 12.88 15.64
CA ASP A 81 0.20 14.32 15.48
C ASP A 81 -0.86 14.91 14.54
N TRP A 82 -1.22 14.20 13.46
CA TRP A 82 -2.32 14.61 12.60
C TRP A 82 -3.69 14.46 13.29
N VAL A 83 -3.85 13.43 14.13
CA VAL A 83 -5.09 13.22 14.89
C VAL A 83 -5.26 14.30 15.97
N ARG A 84 -4.21 14.59 16.75
CA ARG A 84 -4.25 15.62 17.80
C ARG A 84 -4.48 17.02 17.24
N SER A 85 -3.92 17.30 16.05
CA SER A 85 -4.14 18.58 15.36
C SER A 85 -5.50 18.66 14.62
N GLY A 86 -6.33 17.63 14.69
CA GLY A 86 -7.62 17.57 14.01
C GLY A 86 -7.54 17.45 12.49
N ARG A 87 -6.34 17.19 11.93
CA ARG A 87 -6.11 17.09 10.48
C ARG A 87 -6.38 15.70 9.90
N ALA A 88 -6.45 14.68 10.76
CA ALA A 88 -6.88 13.33 10.42
C ALA A 88 -7.68 12.71 11.55
N ARG A 89 -8.39 11.64 11.27
CA ARG A 89 -9.07 10.80 12.28
C ARG A 89 -8.43 9.42 12.33
N PHE A 90 -8.49 8.80 13.50
CA PHE A 90 -8.10 7.40 13.68
C PHE A 90 -9.24 6.62 14.35
N ARG A 91 -9.43 5.39 13.89
CA ARG A 91 -10.31 4.41 14.54
C ARG A 91 -9.69 3.01 14.43
N SER A 92 -9.90 2.18 15.44
CA SER A 92 -9.48 0.78 15.44
C SER A 92 -10.67 -0.18 15.39
N GLY A 93 -10.43 -1.39 14.89
CA GLY A 93 -11.39 -2.47 14.85
C GLY A 93 -11.08 -3.55 13.81
N PRO A 94 -11.97 -4.54 13.64
CA PRO A 94 -11.76 -5.63 12.68
C PRO A 94 -11.62 -5.13 11.25
N LEU A 95 -10.48 -5.37 10.60
CA LEU A 95 -10.20 -4.86 9.24
C LEU A 95 -11.16 -5.39 8.17
N LEU A 96 -11.76 -6.57 8.39
CA LEU A 96 -12.67 -7.22 7.44
C LEU A 96 -14.15 -6.91 7.72
N GLN A 97 -14.43 -6.09 8.72
CA GLN A 97 -15.78 -5.67 9.12
C GLN A 97 -15.71 -4.30 9.78
N ALA A 98 -15.38 -3.30 9.00
CA ALA A 98 -15.22 -1.94 9.49
C ALA A 98 -16.59 -1.31 9.85
N PRO A 99 -16.67 -0.48 10.91
CA PRO A 99 -17.93 -0.05 11.51
C PRO A 99 -18.55 1.15 10.79
N TRP A 100 -18.49 1.18 9.47
CA TRP A 100 -19.15 2.19 8.64
C TRP A 100 -20.13 1.56 7.67
N PRO A 101 -21.22 2.26 7.34
CA PRO A 101 -22.12 1.88 6.25
C PRO A 101 -21.40 1.75 4.90
N ASP A 102 -22.06 1.11 3.95
CA ASP A 102 -21.61 1.05 2.58
C ASP A 102 -21.42 2.46 2.01
N ARG A 103 -20.37 2.62 1.18
CA ARG A 103 -20.09 3.87 0.46
C ARG A 103 -19.93 5.11 1.37
N SER A 104 -19.33 4.92 2.54
CA SER A 104 -19.10 6.00 3.51
C SER A 104 -17.97 6.95 3.11
N PHE A 105 -17.04 6.51 2.26
CA PHE A 105 -15.88 7.29 1.84
C PHE A 105 -15.81 7.39 0.32
N ASP A 106 -15.29 8.49 -0.21
CA ASP A 106 -15.11 8.66 -1.65
C ASP A 106 -14.06 7.67 -2.18
N ALA A 107 -13.02 7.41 -1.39
CA ALA A 107 -11.98 6.44 -1.71
C ALA A 107 -11.59 5.60 -0.49
N ALA A 108 -11.20 4.33 -0.72
CA ALA A 108 -10.56 3.47 0.26
C ALA A 108 -9.18 3.04 -0.24
N LEU A 109 -8.19 3.13 0.63
CA LEU A 109 -6.80 2.77 0.35
C LEU A 109 -6.39 1.62 1.26
N ALA A 110 -5.49 0.74 0.77
CA ALA A 110 -4.80 -0.22 1.60
C ALA A 110 -3.40 -0.47 1.04
N PHE A 111 -2.38 -0.02 1.77
CA PHE A 111 -0.98 -0.16 1.40
C PHE A 111 -0.25 -1.09 2.35
N ARG A 112 0.60 -1.97 1.79
CA ARG A 112 1.40 -2.96 2.54
C ARG A 112 0.58 -3.87 3.44
N LEU A 113 -0.68 -4.04 3.10
CA LEU A 113 -1.63 -4.81 3.89
C LEU A 113 -2.01 -6.14 3.21
N LEU A 114 -2.36 -6.12 1.91
CA LEU A 114 -2.82 -7.30 1.18
C LEU A 114 -1.92 -8.53 1.33
N PRO A 115 -0.57 -8.43 1.24
CA PRO A 115 0.32 -9.58 1.34
C PRO A 115 0.30 -10.31 2.68
N HIS A 116 -0.20 -9.66 3.71
CA HIS A 116 -0.17 -10.12 5.10
C HIS A 116 -1.53 -10.56 5.63
N VAL A 117 -2.60 -10.49 4.81
CA VAL A 117 -3.96 -10.89 5.19
C VAL A 117 -4.32 -12.19 4.48
N ASP A 118 -4.51 -13.28 5.22
CA ASP A 118 -4.89 -14.58 4.64
C ASP A 118 -6.19 -14.48 3.84
N ARG A 119 -7.18 -13.77 4.38
CA ARG A 119 -8.48 -13.51 3.76
C ARG A 119 -8.47 -12.21 2.93
N TRP A 120 -7.44 -12.01 2.14
CA TRP A 120 -7.25 -10.78 1.36
C TRP A 120 -8.39 -10.48 0.37
N ARG A 121 -9.09 -11.50 -0.14
CA ARG A 121 -10.29 -11.28 -0.98
C ARG A 121 -11.43 -10.65 -0.20
N ASP A 122 -11.60 -11.02 1.07
CA ASP A 122 -12.59 -10.39 1.96
C ASP A 122 -12.17 -8.95 2.29
N LEU A 123 -10.87 -8.68 2.43
CA LEU A 123 -10.37 -7.30 2.59
C LEU A 123 -10.69 -6.47 1.33
N VAL A 124 -10.43 -6.98 0.13
CA VAL A 124 -10.81 -6.29 -1.12
C VAL A 124 -12.31 -6.02 -1.18
N LYS A 125 -13.14 -7.02 -0.83
CA LYS A 125 -14.60 -6.85 -0.76
C LYS A 125 -15.00 -5.76 0.23
N GLU A 126 -14.36 -5.70 1.40
CA GLU A 126 -14.64 -4.70 2.42
C GLU A 126 -14.22 -3.30 1.97
N LEU A 127 -13.03 -3.14 1.37
CA LEU A 127 -12.60 -1.87 0.77
C LEU A 127 -13.60 -1.38 -0.28
N CYS A 128 -14.06 -2.29 -1.15
CA CYS A 128 -15.05 -1.99 -2.19
C CYS A 128 -16.43 -1.64 -1.60
N ARG A 129 -16.82 -2.24 -0.48
CA ARG A 129 -18.04 -1.91 0.25
C ARG A 129 -17.99 -0.47 0.78
N LEU A 130 -16.86 -0.10 1.40
CA LEU A 130 -16.67 1.19 2.07
C LEU A 130 -16.48 2.35 1.09
N ALA A 131 -15.87 2.10 -0.06
CA ALA A 131 -15.60 3.13 -1.06
C ALA A 131 -16.84 3.43 -1.92
N ARG A 132 -17.07 4.72 -2.16
CA ARG A 132 -18.12 5.20 -3.08
C ARG A 132 -17.66 5.09 -4.53
N HIS A 133 -16.43 5.48 -4.81
CA HIS A 133 -15.92 5.61 -6.17
C HIS A 133 -14.67 4.79 -6.47
N VAL A 134 -13.65 4.90 -5.63
CA VAL A 134 -12.28 4.44 -5.93
C VAL A 134 -11.70 3.60 -4.80
N VAL A 135 -11.06 2.50 -5.17
CA VAL A 135 -10.19 1.74 -4.27
C VAL A 135 -8.78 1.73 -4.87
N ILE A 136 -7.76 2.01 -4.04
CA ILE A 136 -6.35 1.92 -4.43
C ILE A 136 -5.63 1.00 -3.46
N VAL A 137 -4.94 0.01 -3.98
CA VAL A 137 -4.15 -0.94 -3.20
C VAL A 137 -2.76 -1.11 -3.78
N ASP A 138 -1.80 -1.53 -2.95
CA ASP A 138 -0.54 -2.05 -3.44
C ASP A 138 -0.40 -3.54 -3.17
N TYR A 139 0.34 -4.23 -4.05
CA TYR A 139 0.67 -5.64 -3.87
C TYR A 139 1.96 -6.02 -4.60
N PRO A 140 2.75 -6.99 -4.06
CA PRO A 140 3.89 -7.56 -4.77
C PRO A 140 3.39 -8.49 -5.89
N THR A 141 3.83 -8.23 -7.13
CA THR A 141 3.43 -9.06 -8.28
C THR A 141 4.39 -10.22 -8.53
N ALA A 142 3.83 -11.38 -8.90
CA ALA A 142 4.60 -12.56 -9.30
C ALA A 142 5.39 -12.36 -10.61
N ARG A 143 5.04 -11.34 -11.40
CA ARG A 143 5.77 -10.99 -12.64
C ARG A 143 7.06 -10.22 -12.38
N SER A 144 7.38 -9.89 -11.13
CA SER A 144 8.52 -9.04 -10.82
C SER A 144 9.85 -9.78 -10.88
N ALA A 145 10.91 -9.08 -11.28
CA ALA A 145 12.29 -9.55 -11.10
C ALA A 145 12.58 -9.91 -9.62
N ASN A 146 11.88 -9.27 -8.69
CA ASN A 146 11.97 -9.53 -7.26
C ASN A 146 11.36 -10.87 -6.84
N ALA A 147 10.37 -11.40 -7.56
CA ALA A 147 9.78 -12.70 -7.27
C ALA A 147 10.80 -13.83 -7.54
N VAL A 148 11.63 -13.68 -8.56
CA VAL A 148 12.71 -14.64 -8.88
C VAL A 148 13.80 -14.59 -7.80
N SER A 149 14.19 -13.40 -7.33
CA SER A 149 15.15 -13.25 -6.24
C SER A 149 14.59 -13.73 -4.90
N GLY A 150 13.28 -13.55 -4.66
CA GLY A 150 12.58 -14.05 -3.47
C GLY A 150 12.58 -15.57 -3.39
N ALA A 151 12.48 -16.28 -4.51
CA ALA A 151 12.62 -17.74 -4.55
C ALA A 151 14.04 -18.19 -4.16
N LEU A 152 15.08 -17.44 -4.56
CA LEU A 152 16.47 -17.68 -4.14
C LEU A 152 16.73 -17.30 -2.66
N PHE A 153 16.02 -16.30 -2.13
CA PHE A 153 16.09 -15.90 -0.71
C PHE A 153 15.16 -16.72 0.19
N GLY A 154 14.14 -17.37 -0.33
CA GLY A 154 13.23 -18.27 0.41
C GLY A 154 13.96 -19.46 1.05
N VAL A 155 15.06 -19.89 0.47
CA VAL A 155 15.95 -20.91 1.05
C VAL A 155 16.66 -20.39 2.32
N LYS A 156 16.86 -19.08 2.48
CA LYS A 156 17.41 -18.46 3.70
C LYS A 156 16.35 -18.21 4.80
N LYS A 157 15.08 -18.09 4.45
CA LYS A 157 13.99 -17.84 5.41
C LYS A 157 13.63 -19.04 6.29
N GLY A 158 14.05 -20.25 5.92
CA GLY A 158 13.92 -21.43 6.78
C GLY A 158 14.74 -21.38 8.07
N ILE A 159 15.61 -20.36 8.23
CA ILE A 159 16.53 -20.20 9.37
C ILE A 159 16.14 -19.03 10.29
N GLU A 160 15.39 -18.05 9.81
CA GLU A 160 14.94 -16.89 10.60
C GLU A 160 13.42 -16.95 10.77
N GLY A 161 12.98 -17.44 11.94
CA GLY A 161 11.61 -17.71 12.37
C GLY A 161 10.54 -16.59 12.22
N ASP A 162 10.44 -15.96 11.07
CA ASP A 162 9.38 -15.00 10.75
C ASP A 162 8.16 -15.75 10.18
N THR A 163 7.20 -16.02 11.05
CA THR A 163 6.01 -16.85 10.80
C THR A 163 4.89 -16.14 10.05
N ARG A 164 5.13 -14.95 9.48
CA ARG A 164 4.06 -14.20 8.80
C ARG A 164 3.83 -14.66 7.38
N PRO A 165 2.55 -14.82 6.97
CA PRO A 165 2.22 -15.02 5.57
C PRO A 165 2.66 -13.78 4.77
N PHE A 166 3.50 -14.00 3.76
CA PHE A 166 3.83 -13.02 2.75
C PHE A 166 3.44 -13.58 1.39
N ARG A 167 2.32 -13.10 0.88
CA ARG A 167 1.80 -13.54 -0.40
C ARG A 167 2.30 -12.65 -1.53
N VAL A 168 2.73 -13.28 -2.62
CA VAL A 168 2.95 -12.65 -3.92
C VAL A 168 1.76 -12.97 -4.81
N PHE A 169 1.28 -12.00 -5.58
CA PHE A 169 0.03 -12.10 -6.32
C PHE A 169 0.25 -12.22 -7.83
N ARG A 170 -0.59 -13.02 -8.50
CA ARG A 170 -0.80 -12.86 -9.92
C ARG A 170 -1.75 -11.69 -10.13
N ASP A 171 -1.43 -10.81 -11.08
CA ASP A 171 -2.25 -9.62 -11.34
C ASP A 171 -3.72 -9.99 -11.61
N ALA A 172 -3.97 -11.04 -12.39
CA ALA A 172 -5.33 -11.50 -12.71
C ALA A 172 -6.14 -11.88 -11.47
N GLU A 173 -5.53 -12.52 -10.44
CA GLU A 173 -6.29 -12.90 -9.25
C GLU A 173 -6.73 -11.68 -8.40
N VAL A 174 -5.96 -10.58 -8.45
CA VAL A 174 -6.34 -9.33 -7.79
C VAL A 174 -7.45 -8.63 -8.59
N GLU A 175 -7.32 -8.59 -9.91
CA GLU A 175 -8.33 -8.02 -10.81
C GLU A 175 -9.66 -8.77 -10.71
N GLU A 176 -9.63 -10.10 -10.64
CA GLU A 176 -10.82 -10.95 -10.42
C GLU A 176 -11.51 -10.65 -9.08
N ALA A 177 -10.73 -10.43 -8.00
CA ALA A 177 -11.29 -10.08 -6.69
C ALA A 177 -12.04 -8.74 -6.73
N PHE A 178 -11.48 -7.73 -7.44
CA PHE A 178 -12.16 -6.45 -7.64
C PHE A 178 -13.41 -6.60 -8.52
N ALA A 179 -13.31 -7.37 -9.60
CA ALA A 179 -14.45 -7.63 -10.49
C ALA A 179 -15.61 -8.30 -9.76
N ALA A 180 -15.31 -9.28 -8.89
CA ALA A 180 -16.30 -9.96 -8.05
C ALA A 180 -16.97 -9.00 -7.04
N ALA A 181 -16.26 -7.93 -6.63
CA ALA A 181 -16.79 -6.89 -5.75
C ALA A 181 -17.48 -5.72 -6.51
N GLY A 182 -17.67 -5.84 -7.83
CA GLY A 182 -18.31 -4.80 -8.63
C GLY A 182 -17.42 -3.62 -8.99
N TYR A 183 -16.09 -3.79 -8.96
CA TYR A 183 -15.11 -2.78 -9.34
C TYR A 183 -14.33 -3.20 -10.58
N VAL A 184 -13.86 -2.23 -11.35
CA VAL A 184 -13.05 -2.45 -12.56
C VAL A 184 -11.69 -1.81 -12.34
N PRO A 185 -10.59 -2.54 -12.52
CA PRO A 185 -9.25 -1.98 -12.58
C PRO A 185 -9.14 -0.95 -13.71
N THR A 186 -8.79 0.29 -13.38
CA THR A 186 -8.67 1.41 -14.36
C THR A 186 -7.24 1.87 -14.56
N ALA A 187 -6.35 1.57 -13.61
CA ALA A 187 -4.93 1.86 -13.76
C ALA A 187 -4.06 0.89 -12.95
N ARG A 188 -2.90 0.55 -13.51
CA ARG A 188 -1.82 -0.19 -12.86
C ARG A 188 -0.52 0.60 -12.98
N ARG A 189 0.20 0.72 -11.87
CA ARG A 189 1.50 1.42 -11.81
C ARG A 189 2.51 0.55 -11.06
N PRO A 190 3.24 -0.34 -11.77
CA PRO A 190 4.42 -0.99 -11.22
C PRO A 190 5.46 0.06 -10.81
N GLN A 191 6.09 -0.10 -9.64
CA GLN A 191 6.86 0.98 -9.02
C GLN A 191 8.35 0.89 -9.29
N PHE A 192 8.99 -0.21 -8.96
CA PHE A 192 10.44 -0.36 -9.01
C PHE A 192 10.81 -1.67 -9.69
N LEU A 193 11.80 -1.64 -10.57
CA LEU A 193 12.35 -2.83 -11.20
C LEU A 193 13.27 -3.57 -10.24
N LEU A 194 14.15 -2.83 -9.56
CA LEU A 194 15.19 -3.41 -8.71
C LEU A 194 14.70 -3.60 -7.27
N PRO A 195 15.19 -4.65 -6.57
CA PRO A 195 14.87 -4.87 -5.16
C PRO A 195 15.26 -3.70 -4.27
N MET A 196 14.44 -3.40 -3.26
CA MET A 196 14.77 -2.39 -2.25
C MET A 196 16.11 -2.68 -1.55
N ALA A 197 16.45 -3.95 -1.34
CA ALA A 197 17.72 -4.35 -0.75
C ALA A 197 18.94 -3.87 -1.57
N LEU A 198 18.84 -3.93 -2.92
CA LEU A 198 19.89 -3.44 -3.80
C LEU A 198 20.04 -1.92 -3.70
N HIS A 199 18.93 -1.18 -3.74
CA HIS A 199 18.96 0.28 -3.57
C HIS A 199 19.54 0.70 -2.22
N ARG A 200 19.24 -0.02 -1.14
CA ARG A 200 19.85 0.21 0.17
C ARG A 200 21.35 -0.06 0.18
N GLY A 201 21.78 -1.10 -0.53
CA GLY A 201 23.21 -1.41 -0.68
C GLY A 201 23.98 -0.30 -1.40
N LEU A 202 23.37 0.35 -2.38
CA LEU A 202 23.96 1.46 -3.13
C LEU A 202 24.11 2.74 -2.27
N ARG A 203 23.32 2.90 -1.21
CA ARG A 203 23.31 4.04 -0.26
C ARG A 203 23.16 5.44 -0.89
N LEU A 204 23.01 5.53 -2.21
CA LEU A 204 22.93 6.76 -3.00
C LEU A 204 21.57 6.84 -3.71
N ALA A 205 20.70 7.72 -3.21
CA ALA A 205 19.38 7.91 -3.82
C ALA A 205 19.46 8.44 -5.26
N SER A 206 20.47 9.23 -5.61
CA SER A 206 20.69 9.73 -6.98
C SER A 206 20.97 8.59 -7.95
N LEU A 207 21.85 7.67 -7.58
CA LEU A 207 22.15 6.48 -8.40
C LEU A 207 20.93 5.56 -8.54
N SER A 208 20.23 5.34 -7.43
CA SER A 208 18.97 4.56 -7.44
C SER A 208 17.93 5.17 -8.38
N ARG A 209 17.76 6.49 -8.35
CA ARG A 209 16.85 7.22 -9.25
C ARG A 209 17.27 7.09 -10.73
N ALA A 210 18.54 7.22 -11.03
CA ALA A 210 19.05 7.09 -12.38
C ALA A 210 18.81 5.68 -12.95
N LEU A 211 19.10 4.63 -12.16
CA LEU A 211 18.87 3.25 -12.56
C LEU A 211 17.38 2.97 -12.84
N GLU A 212 16.50 3.39 -11.91
CA GLU A 212 15.05 3.19 -12.10
C GLU A 212 14.48 4.05 -13.23
N ALA A 213 14.99 5.27 -13.45
CA ALA A 213 14.61 6.10 -14.59
C ALA A 213 14.99 5.43 -15.92
N THR A 214 16.20 4.86 -16.01
CA THR A 214 16.62 4.10 -17.19
C THR A 214 15.73 2.86 -17.41
N ALA A 215 15.45 2.11 -16.35
CA ALA A 215 14.56 0.95 -16.41
C ALA A 215 13.13 1.35 -16.83
N HIS A 216 12.66 2.50 -16.38
CA HIS A 216 11.33 3.02 -16.72
C HIS A 216 11.27 3.41 -18.21
N VAL A 217 12.26 4.15 -18.72
CA VAL A 217 12.35 4.54 -20.14
C VAL A 217 12.45 3.31 -21.04
N ALA A 218 13.21 2.29 -20.62
CA ALA A 218 13.31 1.01 -21.33
C ALA A 218 12.05 0.13 -21.25
N GLY A 219 11.00 0.56 -20.52
CA GLY A 219 9.76 -0.20 -20.34
C GLY A 219 9.87 -1.37 -19.37
N LEU A 220 11.04 -1.60 -18.77
CA LEU A 220 11.29 -2.75 -17.88
C LEU A 220 10.47 -2.66 -16.59
N THR A 221 10.36 -1.47 -16.00
CA THR A 221 9.53 -1.24 -14.80
C THR A 221 8.06 -1.54 -15.09
N ARG A 222 7.56 -1.19 -16.30
CA ARG A 222 6.19 -1.50 -16.71
C ARG A 222 5.94 -3.00 -16.80
N ALA A 223 6.92 -3.76 -17.25
CA ALA A 223 6.82 -5.21 -17.45
C ALA A 223 7.02 -6.00 -16.16
N TRP A 224 7.98 -5.61 -15.32
CA TRP A 224 8.49 -6.40 -14.18
C TRP A 224 8.64 -5.63 -12.88
N GLY A 225 8.13 -4.42 -12.78
CA GLY A 225 8.22 -3.61 -11.55
C GLY A 225 7.29 -4.11 -10.43
N SER A 226 7.74 -3.91 -9.18
CA SER A 226 7.01 -4.28 -7.96
C SER A 226 7.36 -3.33 -6.81
N PRO A 227 6.45 -3.02 -5.87
CA PRO A 227 5.04 -3.42 -5.89
C PRO A 227 4.24 -2.76 -7.02
N VAL A 228 3.07 -3.29 -7.30
CA VAL A 228 2.10 -2.68 -8.22
C VAL A 228 1.12 -1.87 -7.40
N ILE A 229 0.89 -0.60 -7.76
CA ILE A 229 -0.26 0.17 -7.26
C ILE A 229 -1.38 0.02 -8.28
N LEU A 230 -2.51 -0.51 -7.82
CA LEU A 230 -3.72 -0.73 -8.62
C LEU A 230 -4.80 0.26 -8.18
N ARG A 231 -5.40 0.93 -9.16
CA ARG A 231 -6.62 1.71 -9.00
C ARG A 231 -7.79 0.96 -9.61
N ALA A 232 -8.84 0.79 -8.84
CA ALA A 232 -10.10 0.22 -9.31
C ALA A 232 -11.26 1.18 -9.03
N GLU A 233 -12.20 1.26 -9.95
CA GLU A 233 -13.40 2.10 -9.86
C GLU A 233 -14.64 1.23 -9.82
N ARG A 234 -15.69 1.73 -9.15
CA ARG A 234 -16.99 1.08 -9.15
C ARG A 234 -17.55 1.03 -10.57
N ARG A 235 -18.11 -0.11 -10.95
CA ARG A 235 -18.94 -0.19 -12.16
C ARG A 235 -20.17 0.71 -11.98
N GLY A 236 -20.43 1.56 -12.96
CA GLY A 236 -21.62 2.37 -13.00
C GLY A 236 -22.90 1.54 -13.12
#